data_de66b33cc339c84b5e4f12148fb11a3f
#
_entry.id   de66b33cc339c84b5e4f12148fb11a3f
#
_cell.length_a   1.000
_cell.length_b   1.000
_cell.length_c   1.000
_cell.angle_alpha   90.00
_cell.angle_beta   90.00
_cell.angle_gamma   90.00
#
_symmetry.space_group_name_H-M   'P 1'
#
loop_
_entity.id
_entity.type
_entity.pdbx_description
1 polymer ?
#
loop_
_entity_poly.entity_id
_entity_poly.type
_entity_poly.pdbx_seq_one_letter_code
_entity_poly.pdbx_strand_id
1 'polypeptide(L)'
;MMKGLLAVWIAVLLGAAGWIGWDAWQGKQPSIGGPFTLTDQNGKQFSSESLKGKPTLIYFGYAFCPDVCPTSLLLMETAIEKLGPDTAKKVNLVFITIDPERDTPELIKGYVENFGPTFIGLTGTPEQIAQAARAYRVYYQKVPGKDGGPYLMDHSSIVYVLDRNGRFVTHFTHEAKAEAIAAAVQRLL
;
A
#
# COMPACT_ATOMS: atom_id res chain seq x y z
N MET A 1 -53.76 -2.39 -30.10
CA MET A 1 -53.01 -1.41 -29.27
C MET A 1 -52.33 -2.01 -28.07
N MET A 2 -52.87 -2.99 -27.36
CA MET A 2 -52.27 -3.62 -26.15
C MET A 2 -50.92 -4.32 -26.40
N LYS A 3 -50.67 -4.97 -27.53
CA LYS A 3 -49.41 -5.68 -27.84
C LYS A 3 -48.18 -4.78 -27.95
N GLY A 4 -48.36 -3.53 -28.42
CA GLY A 4 -47.25 -2.55 -28.50
C GLY A 4 -46.83 -1.98 -27.16
N LEU A 5 -47.77 -1.76 -26.26
CA LEU A 5 -47.48 -1.30 -24.90
C LEU A 5 -46.70 -2.33 -24.09
N LEU A 6 -47.05 -3.62 -24.22
CA LEU A 6 -46.34 -4.71 -23.55
C LEU A 6 -44.85 -4.81 -23.97
N ALA A 7 -44.58 -4.67 -25.26
CA ALA A 7 -43.22 -4.70 -25.80
C ALA A 7 -42.36 -3.54 -25.30
N VAL A 8 -42.93 -2.35 -25.16
CA VAL A 8 -42.22 -1.16 -24.60
C VAL A 8 -41.86 -1.39 -23.12
N TRP A 9 -42.81 -1.93 -22.32
CA TRP A 9 -42.53 -2.22 -20.90
C TRP A 9 -41.44 -3.28 -20.70
N ILE A 10 -41.45 -4.34 -21.56
CA ILE A 10 -40.38 -5.36 -21.50
C ILE A 10 -39.02 -4.77 -21.83
N ALA A 11 -38.93 -3.91 -22.87
CA ALA A 11 -37.68 -3.27 -23.25
C ALA A 11 -37.12 -2.33 -22.11
N VAL A 12 -38.01 -1.59 -21.45
CA VAL A 12 -37.65 -0.71 -20.30
C VAL A 12 -37.15 -1.55 -19.10
N LEU A 13 -37.82 -2.66 -18.81
CA LEU A 13 -37.39 -3.55 -17.71
C LEU A 13 -36.06 -4.23 -17.98
N LEU A 14 -35.81 -4.67 -19.20
CA LEU A 14 -34.53 -5.25 -19.61
C LEU A 14 -33.40 -4.22 -19.61
N GLY A 15 -33.68 -3.00 -20.04
CA GLY A 15 -32.74 -1.88 -19.99
C GLY A 15 -32.37 -1.51 -18.54
N ALA A 16 -33.36 -1.42 -17.65
CA ALA A 16 -33.14 -1.13 -16.23
C ALA A 16 -32.37 -2.26 -15.52
N ALA A 17 -32.70 -3.53 -15.80
CA ALA A 17 -31.99 -4.69 -15.26
C ALA A 17 -30.53 -4.75 -15.77
N GLY A 18 -30.30 -4.42 -17.04
CA GLY A 18 -28.96 -4.33 -17.62
C GLY A 18 -28.14 -3.22 -16.97
N TRP A 19 -28.74 -2.05 -16.71
CA TRP A 19 -28.04 -0.93 -16.09
C TRP A 19 -27.72 -1.20 -14.61
N ILE A 20 -28.65 -1.75 -13.86
CA ILE A 20 -28.43 -2.16 -12.45
C ILE A 20 -27.34 -3.24 -12.37
N GLY A 21 -27.34 -4.21 -13.28
CA GLY A 21 -26.31 -5.24 -13.39
C GLY A 21 -24.92 -4.66 -13.73
N TRP A 22 -24.87 -3.68 -14.61
CA TRP A 22 -23.65 -2.99 -15.01
C TRP A 22 -23.06 -2.16 -13.85
N ASP A 23 -23.88 -1.38 -13.16
CA ASP A 23 -23.45 -0.60 -11.98
C ASP A 23 -22.97 -1.51 -10.83
N ALA A 24 -23.68 -2.61 -10.56
CA ALA A 24 -23.28 -3.59 -9.57
C ALA A 24 -21.97 -4.30 -9.93
N TRP A 25 -21.69 -4.49 -11.21
CA TRP A 25 -20.44 -5.08 -11.69
C TRP A 25 -19.28 -4.08 -11.64
N GLN A 26 -19.49 -2.82 -12.01
CA GLN A 26 -18.47 -1.76 -11.91
C GLN A 26 -18.07 -1.46 -10.45
N GLY A 27 -19.01 -1.52 -9.51
CA GLY A 27 -18.73 -1.35 -8.07
C GLY A 27 -17.95 -2.50 -7.42
N LYS A 28 -17.76 -3.63 -8.12
CA LYS A 28 -17.07 -4.83 -7.63
C LYS A 28 -15.63 -4.99 -8.12
N GLN A 29 -15.07 -4.03 -8.85
CA GLN A 29 -13.64 -4.11 -9.20
C GLN A 29 -12.83 -4.04 -7.91
N PRO A 30 -12.10 -5.10 -7.55
CA PRO A 30 -11.32 -5.11 -6.31
C PRO A 30 -10.23 -4.03 -6.41
N SER A 31 -10.38 -2.96 -5.64
CA SER A 31 -9.37 -1.90 -5.53
C SER A 31 -8.09 -2.45 -4.89
N ILE A 32 -6.93 -1.95 -5.31
CA ILE A 32 -5.69 -2.14 -4.55
C ILE A 32 -5.80 -1.32 -3.26
N GLY A 33 -5.36 -1.90 -2.14
CA GLY A 33 -5.45 -1.27 -0.83
C GLY A 33 -6.74 -1.61 -0.08
N GLY A 34 -6.76 -1.29 1.18
CA GLY A 34 -7.86 -1.56 2.09
C GLY A 34 -7.47 -1.25 3.54
N PRO A 35 -8.43 -1.29 4.46
CA PRO A 35 -8.15 -1.05 5.87
C PRO A 35 -7.28 -2.17 6.46
N PHE A 36 -6.37 -1.77 7.35
CA PHE A 36 -5.57 -2.69 8.16
C PHE A 36 -5.38 -2.15 9.58
N THR A 37 -5.15 -3.08 10.49
CA THR A 37 -4.74 -2.78 11.87
C THR A 37 -3.49 -3.59 12.18
N LEU A 38 -2.39 -2.91 12.48
CA LEU A 38 -1.07 -3.46 12.73
C LEU A 38 -0.50 -2.92 14.05
N THR A 39 0.75 -3.21 14.35
CA THR A 39 1.50 -2.69 15.48
C THR A 39 2.59 -1.74 14.97
N ASP A 40 2.70 -0.55 15.53
CA ASP A 40 3.74 0.41 15.15
C ASP A 40 5.10 0.07 15.81
N GLN A 41 6.13 0.79 15.40
CA GLN A 41 7.49 0.66 15.92
C GLN A 41 7.64 0.99 17.41
N ASN A 42 6.60 1.48 18.08
CA ASN A 42 6.56 1.75 19.51
C ASN A 42 5.70 0.73 20.28
N GLY A 43 5.31 -0.36 19.61
CA GLY A 43 4.49 -1.42 20.20
C GLY A 43 3.00 -1.06 20.36
N LYS A 44 2.53 0.03 19.77
CA LYS A 44 1.13 0.48 19.84
C LYS A 44 0.32 0.00 18.66
N GLN A 45 -0.97 -0.23 18.90
CA GLN A 45 -1.90 -0.54 17.82
C GLN A 45 -2.01 0.65 16.85
N PHE A 46 -1.88 0.37 15.56
CA PHE A 46 -1.92 1.35 14.47
C PHE A 46 -3.01 0.97 13.46
N SER A 47 -3.94 1.88 13.22
CA SER A 47 -4.97 1.72 12.18
C SER A 47 -4.61 2.53 10.94
N SER A 48 -4.86 1.97 9.76
CA SER A 48 -4.72 2.69 8.48
C SER A 48 -5.57 3.95 8.38
N GLU A 49 -6.62 4.08 9.21
CA GLU A 49 -7.44 5.30 9.29
C GLU A 49 -6.63 6.52 9.75
N SER A 50 -5.57 6.33 10.56
CA SER A 50 -4.68 7.41 11.00
C SER A 50 -3.80 7.99 9.89
N LEU A 51 -3.72 7.33 8.74
CA LEU A 51 -3.02 7.84 7.56
C LEU A 51 -3.85 8.86 6.75
N LYS A 52 -5.16 8.92 6.97
CA LYS A 52 -6.05 9.83 6.25
C LYS A 52 -5.72 11.30 6.53
N GLY A 53 -6.02 12.15 5.57
CA GLY A 53 -5.69 13.57 5.58
C GLY A 53 -4.36 13.92 4.90
N LYS A 54 -3.48 12.93 4.69
CA LYS A 54 -2.19 13.10 4.02
C LYS A 54 -2.02 12.08 2.90
N PRO A 55 -1.41 12.44 1.76
CA PRO A 55 -0.91 11.45 0.82
C PRO A 55 0.03 10.48 1.52
N THR A 56 0.00 9.22 1.13
CA THR A 56 0.79 8.17 1.80
C THR A 56 1.56 7.35 0.78
N LEU A 57 2.84 7.14 1.04
CA LEU A 57 3.67 6.15 0.37
C LEU A 57 3.78 4.92 1.27
N ILE A 58 3.45 3.73 0.74
CA ILE A 58 3.56 2.46 1.47
C ILE A 58 4.53 1.54 0.72
N TYR A 59 5.44 0.92 1.47
CA TYR A 59 6.31 -0.13 0.98
C TYR A 59 6.22 -1.37 1.88
N PHE A 60 6.09 -2.54 1.25
CA PHE A 60 6.14 -3.83 1.94
C PHE A 60 7.51 -4.46 1.74
N GLY A 61 8.19 -4.79 2.84
CA GLY A 61 9.53 -5.34 2.81
C GLY A 61 9.89 -6.02 4.14
N TYR A 62 11.18 -6.24 4.40
CA TYR A 62 11.67 -6.79 5.66
C TYR A 62 13.04 -6.22 6.01
N ALA A 63 13.34 -6.11 7.29
CA ALA A 63 14.55 -5.41 7.75
C ALA A 63 15.86 -6.14 7.38
N PHE A 64 15.81 -7.45 7.20
CA PHE A 64 16.96 -8.25 6.80
C PHE A 64 17.18 -8.33 5.28
N CYS A 65 16.47 -7.53 4.49
CA CYS A 65 16.66 -7.47 3.05
C CYS A 65 18.01 -6.82 2.72
N PRO A 66 18.89 -7.50 1.95
CA PRO A 66 20.24 -6.99 1.73
C PRO A 66 20.33 -5.87 0.68
N ASP A 67 19.29 -5.63 -0.11
CA ASP A 67 19.39 -4.78 -1.31
C ASP A 67 18.15 -3.92 -1.57
N VAL A 68 17.07 -4.51 -2.10
CA VAL A 68 15.97 -3.74 -2.70
C VAL A 68 15.13 -2.96 -1.67
N CYS A 69 15.01 -3.42 -0.42
CA CYS A 69 14.26 -2.72 0.60
C CYS A 69 14.93 -1.40 1.03
N PRO A 70 16.22 -1.38 1.43
CA PRO A 70 16.88 -0.12 1.78
C PRO A 70 16.92 0.85 0.60
N THR A 71 17.15 0.36 -0.63
CA THR A 71 17.13 1.19 -1.84
C THR A 71 15.75 1.83 -2.06
N SER A 72 14.66 1.08 -1.85
CA SER A 72 13.29 1.60 -2.01
C SER A 72 12.91 2.63 -0.93
N LEU A 73 13.32 2.42 0.32
CA LEU A 73 13.06 3.39 1.39
C LEU A 73 13.83 4.69 1.15
N LEU A 74 15.11 4.60 0.75
CA LEU A 74 15.90 5.76 0.39
C LEU A 74 15.31 6.50 -0.83
N LEU A 75 14.77 5.78 -1.81
CA LEU A 75 14.07 6.36 -2.96
C LEU A 75 12.83 7.15 -2.50
N MET A 76 12.04 6.61 -1.57
CA MET A 76 10.87 7.30 -1.00
C MET A 76 11.28 8.57 -0.26
N GLU A 77 12.29 8.50 0.61
CA GLU A 77 12.81 9.66 1.34
C GLU A 77 13.32 10.73 0.38
N THR A 78 14.20 10.38 -0.57
CA THR A 78 14.74 11.31 -1.58
C THR A 78 13.61 11.99 -2.37
N ALA A 79 12.54 11.25 -2.71
CA ALA A 79 11.41 11.82 -3.42
C ALA A 79 10.69 12.90 -2.60
N ILE A 80 10.54 12.68 -1.29
CA ILE A 80 9.87 13.63 -0.41
C ILE A 80 10.76 14.81 -0.04
N GLU A 81 12.06 14.62 0.13
CA GLU A 81 13.02 15.71 0.33
C GLU A 81 13.01 16.73 -0.82
N LYS A 82 12.86 16.27 -2.07
CA LYS A 82 12.73 17.14 -3.26
C LYS A 82 11.51 18.08 -3.20
N LEU A 83 10.50 17.76 -2.40
CA LEU A 83 9.30 18.60 -2.20
C LEU A 83 9.52 19.69 -1.14
N GLY A 84 10.66 19.66 -0.45
CA GLY A 84 11.02 20.59 0.62
C GLY A 84 10.44 20.23 1.98
N PRO A 85 11.02 20.75 3.08
CA PRO A 85 10.77 20.31 4.46
C PRO A 85 9.34 20.56 4.94
N ASP A 86 8.67 21.60 4.48
CA ASP A 86 7.28 21.88 4.86
C ASP A 86 6.28 20.97 4.17
N THR A 87 6.61 20.50 2.99
CA THR A 87 5.82 19.53 2.24
C THR A 87 6.05 18.11 2.76
N ALA A 88 7.28 17.77 3.12
CA ALA A 88 7.62 16.48 3.71
C ALA A 88 6.76 16.13 4.93
N LYS A 89 6.46 17.10 5.80
CA LYS A 89 5.59 16.94 6.98
C LYS A 89 4.13 16.62 6.64
N LYS A 90 3.71 16.82 5.39
CA LYS A 90 2.35 16.60 4.89
C LYS A 90 2.18 15.26 4.19
N VAL A 91 3.18 14.41 4.22
CA VAL A 91 3.17 13.08 3.57
C VAL A 91 3.48 12.01 4.61
N ASN A 92 2.80 10.87 4.54
CA ASN A 92 3.15 9.71 5.36
C ASN A 92 4.08 8.79 4.56
N LEU A 93 5.20 8.38 5.18
CA LEU A 93 6.09 7.33 4.68
C LEU A 93 5.90 6.10 5.56
N VAL A 94 5.44 4.99 4.99
CA VAL A 94 5.06 3.78 5.73
C VAL A 94 5.84 2.59 5.21
N PHE A 95 6.51 1.90 6.12
CA PHE A 95 7.10 0.60 5.91
C PHE A 95 6.28 -0.45 6.65
N ILE A 96 5.84 -1.51 5.95
CA ILE A 96 5.11 -2.64 6.53
C ILE A 96 5.96 -3.89 6.35
N THR A 97 6.32 -4.56 7.44
CA THR A 97 7.06 -5.81 7.32
C THR A 97 6.21 -6.93 6.73
N ILE A 98 6.86 -7.81 5.97
CA ILE A 98 6.32 -9.08 5.51
C ILE A 98 6.93 -10.27 6.27
N ASP A 99 7.79 -10.00 7.24
CA ASP A 99 8.49 -11.01 8.05
C ASP A 99 8.35 -10.72 9.56
N PRO A 100 7.11 -10.77 10.09
CA PRO A 100 6.85 -10.41 11.48
C PRO A 100 7.51 -11.36 12.50
N GLU A 101 8.02 -12.50 12.06
CA GLU A 101 8.75 -13.43 12.94
C GLU A 101 10.11 -12.88 13.37
N ARG A 102 10.80 -12.14 12.50
CA ARG A 102 12.10 -11.52 12.80
C ARG A 102 11.97 -10.03 13.12
N ASP A 103 11.04 -9.37 12.47
CA ASP A 103 10.87 -7.92 12.51
C ASP A 103 9.98 -7.49 13.68
N THR A 104 10.55 -7.48 14.90
CA THR A 104 9.89 -6.94 16.11
C THR A 104 9.69 -5.43 16.01
N PRO A 105 8.80 -4.82 16.83
CA PRO A 105 8.65 -3.36 16.85
C PRO A 105 9.97 -2.62 17.08
N GLU A 106 10.82 -3.10 18.00
CA GLU A 106 12.11 -2.50 18.33
C GLU A 106 13.08 -2.57 17.14
N LEU A 107 13.11 -3.70 16.44
CA LEU A 107 13.98 -3.88 15.27
C LEU A 107 13.51 -2.98 14.12
N ILE A 108 12.19 -2.95 13.85
CA ILE A 108 11.61 -2.07 12.82
C ILE A 108 11.91 -0.60 13.15
N LYS A 109 11.83 -0.18 14.42
CA LYS A 109 12.18 1.16 14.84
C LYS A 109 13.60 1.54 14.43
N GLY A 110 14.58 0.74 14.85
CA GLY A 110 15.97 0.98 14.48
C GLY A 110 16.22 0.93 12.98
N TYR A 111 15.47 0.08 12.26
CA TYR A 111 15.60 -0.02 10.81
C TYR A 111 15.08 1.23 10.08
N VAL A 112 13.85 1.68 10.37
CA VAL A 112 13.26 2.83 9.66
C VAL A 112 13.90 4.16 10.02
N GLU A 113 14.44 4.31 11.24
CA GLU A 113 15.18 5.51 11.68
C GLU A 113 16.42 5.81 10.81
N ASN A 114 17.00 4.78 10.15
CA ASN A 114 18.11 4.98 9.22
C ASN A 114 17.73 5.72 7.92
N PHE A 115 16.42 5.78 7.61
CA PHE A 115 15.90 6.41 6.38
C PHE A 115 15.20 7.75 6.66
N GLY A 116 15.16 8.19 7.91
CA GLY A 116 14.58 9.46 8.30
C GLY A 116 13.52 9.34 9.39
N PRO A 117 13.35 10.41 10.20
CA PRO A 117 12.47 10.40 11.38
C PRO A 117 10.97 10.38 11.04
N THR A 118 10.60 10.51 9.78
CA THR A 118 9.20 10.60 9.34
C THR A 118 8.61 9.25 8.96
N PHE A 119 9.43 8.19 8.90
CA PHE A 119 8.94 6.85 8.59
C PHE A 119 8.12 6.26 9.74
N ILE A 120 7.00 5.66 9.36
CA ILE A 120 6.15 4.84 10.22
C ILE A 120 6.47 3.38 9.90
N GLY A 121 7.08 2.67 10.82
CA GLY A 121 7.37 1.25 10.71
C GLY A 121 6.26 0.42 11.33
N LEU A 122 5.73 -0.56 10.60
CA LEU A 122 4.62 -1.38 11.04
C LEU A 122 4.97 -2.87 10.98
N THR A 123 4.59 -3.59 12.03
CA THR A 123 4.64 -5.05 12.16
C THR A 123 3.30 -5.56 12.71
N GLY A 124 3.18 -6.84 13.03
CA GLY A 124 1.97 -7.42 13.60
C GLY A 124 2.04 -8.93 13.68
N THR A 125 0.90 -9.59 13.88
CA THR A 125 0.86 -11.05 13.77
C THR A 125 0.96 -11.48 12.30
N PRO A 126 1.38 -12.73 12.01
CA PRO A 126 1.41 -13.25 10.65
C PRO A 126 0.07 -13.09 9.91
N GLU A 127 -1.07 -13.25 10.62
CA GLU A 127 -2.40 -13.12 10.06
C GLU A 127 -2.73 -11.67 9.69
N GLN A 128 -2.34 -10.71 10.54
CA GLN A 128 -2.52 -9.27 10.28
C GLN A 128 -1.70 -8.82 9.07
N ILE A 129 -0.43 -9.24 9.00
CA ILE A 129 0.44 -8.97 7.86
C ILE A 129 -0.13 -9.61 6.59
N ALA A 130 -0.56 -10.87 6.64
CA ALA A 130 -1.17 -11.54 5.49
C ALA A 130 -2.46 -10.85 5.02
N GLN A 131 -3.26 -10.30 5.93
CA GLN A 131 -4.45 -9.52 5.58
C GLN A 131 -4.07 -8.22 4.86
N ALA A 132 -3.13 -7.45 5.40
CA ALA A 132 -2.64 -6.22 4.78
C ALA A 132 -2.01 -6.50 3.40
N ALA A 133 -1.13 -7.49 3.30
CA ALA A 133 -0.49 -7.89 2.05
C ALA A 133 -1.51 -8.29 0.97
N ARG A 134 -2.55 -9.05 1.33
CA ARG A 134 -3.63 -9.41 0.39
C ARG A 134 -4.39 -8.19 -0.10
N ALA A 135 -4.70 -7.21 0.78
CA ALA A 135 -5.40 -6.00 0.40
C ALA A 135 -4.61 -5.18 -0.64
N TYR A 136 -3.29 -5.16 -0.52
CA TYR A 136 -2.39 -4.47 -1.45
C TYR A 136 -1.87 -5.38 -2.58
N ARG A 137 -2.32 -6.65 -2.65
CA ARG A 137 -1.89 -7.65 -3.65
C ARG A 137 -0.37 -7.87 -3.65
N VAL A 138 0.24 -7.80 -2.47
CA VAL A 138 1.65 -8.06 -2.29
C VAL A 138 1.89 -9.57 -2.29
N TYR A 139 2.74 -10.03 -3.18
CA TYR A 139 3.31 -11.37 -3.12
C TYR A 139 4.50 -11.37 -2.16
N TYR A 140 4.60 -12.38 -1.32
CA TYR A 140 5.78 -12.65 -0.53
C TYR A 140 5.88 -14.14 -0.17
N GLN A 141 7.11 -14.64 -0.06
CA GLN A 141 7.40 -16.03 0.27
C GLN A 141 8.77 -16.18 0.94
N LYS A 142 8.87 -17.03 1.96
CA LYS A 142 10.18 -17.44 2.51
C LYS A 142 10.94 -18.30 1.51
N VAL A 143 12.22 -17.98 1.33
CA VAL A 143 13.15 -18.73 0.49
C VAL A 143 14.32 -19.20 1.35
N PRO A 144 14.68 -20.49 1.35
CA PRO A 144 15.83 -20.96 2.10
C PRO A 144 17.10 -20.19 1.74
N GLY A 145 17.89 -19.86 2.76
CA GLY A 145 19.19 -19.24 2.55
C GLY A 145 20.14 -20.17 1.80
N LYS A 146 21.07 -19.61 1.06
CA LYS A 146 22.13 -20.38 0.39
C LYS A 146 23.02 -21.04 1.45
N ASP A 147 23.42 -22.24 1.21
CA ASP A 147 24.38 -23.02 2.03
C ASP A 147 23.99 -23.13 3.53
N GLY A 148 22.68 -23.23 3.82
CA GLY A 148 22.17 -23.31 5.19
C GLY A 148 22.18 -21.99 5.96
N GLY A 149 22.42 -20.88 5.30
CA GLY A 149 22.33 -19.54 5.85
C GLY A 149 20.90 -19.12 6.21
N PRO A 150 20.71 -17.93 6.80
CA PRO A 150 19.39 -17.43 7.17
C PRO A 150 18.50 -17.29 5.92
N TYR A 151 17.20 -17.56 6.09
CA TYR A 151 16.24 -17.44 4.99
C TYR A 151 16.10 -15.99 4.52
N LEU A 152 15.76 -15.82 3.26
CA LEU A 152 15.38 -14.57 2.63
C LEU A 152 13.87 -14.55 2.34
N MET A 153 13.35 -13.38 1.95
CA MET A 153 11.96 -13.25 1.51
C MET A 153 11.93 -12.77 0.07
N ASP A 154 11.35 -13.56 -0.83
CA ASP A 154 10.93 -13.04 -2.12
C ASP A 154 9.66 -12.20 -1.94
N HIS A 155 9.62 -11.03 -2.53
CA HIS A 155 8.44 -10.16 -2.43
C HIS A 155 8.30 -9.17 -3.57
N SER A 156 7.10 -8.64 -3.72
CA SER A 156 6.82 -7.52 -4.61
C SER A 156 7.51 -6.25 -4.12
N SER A 157 8.48 -5.73 -4.89
CA SER A 157 9.22 -4.50 -4.57
C SER A 157 8.51 -3.27 -5.15
N ILE A 158 7.40 -2.87 -4.52
CA ILE A 158 6.50 -1.85 -5.04
C ILE A 158 6.26 -0.77 -3.97
N VAL A 159 6.43 0.50 -4.36
CA VAL A 159 6.00 1.68 -3.60
C VAL A 159 4.58 2.03 -4.02
N TYR A 160 3.62 1.90 -3.14
CA TYR A 160 2.22 2.26 -3.36
C TYR A 160 1.99 3.73 -2.99
N VAL A 161 1.24 4.45 -3.81
CA VAL A 161 0.85 5.84 -3.57
C VAL A 161 -0.65 5.89 -3.30
N LEU A 162 -1.02 6.43 -2.14
CA LEU A 162 -2.41 6.65 -1.75
C LEU A 162 -2.71 8.14 -1.66
N ASP A 163 -3.96 8.49 -1.98
CA ASP A 163 -4.48 9.85 -1.78
C ASP A 163 -4.79 10.13 -0.29
N ARG A 164 -5.25 11.34 0.01
CA ARG A 164 -5.63 11.78 1.36
C ARG A 164 -6.80 11.00 1.98
N ASN A 165 -7.55 10.25 1.18
CA ASN A 165 -8.64 9.40 1.64
C ASN A 165 -8.20 7.94 1.85
N GLY A 166 -6.92 7.62 1.63
CA GLY A 166 -6.36 6.28 1.68
C GLY A 166 -6.69 5.43 0.45
N ARG A 167 -7.09 6.03 -0.67
CA ARG A 167 -7.38 5.32 -1.92
C ARG A 167 -6.12 5.19 -2.74
N PHE A 168 -5.92 4.03 -3.34
CA PHE A 168 -4.82 3.78 -4.27
C PHE A 168 -4.91 4.70 -5.49
N VAL A 169 -3.80 5.33 -5.83
CA VAL A 169 -3.66 6.23 -6.99
C VAL A 169 -2.76 5.61 -8.05
N THR A 170 -1.57 5.20 -7.65
CA THR A 170 -0.55 4.63 -8.55
C THR A 170 0.49 3.85 -7.74
N HIS A 171 1.43 3.24 -8.44
CA HIS A 171 2.56 2.57 -7.83
C HIS A 171 3.84 2.81 -8.63
N PHE A 172 4.99 2.57 -7.99
CA PHE A 172 6.31 2.65 -8.60
C PHE A 172 7.13 1.41 -8.22
N THR A 173 7.99 0.97 -9.13
CA THR A 173 9.00 -0.06 -8.84
C THR A 173 10.24 0.59 -8.22
N HIS A 174 11.16 -0.22 -7.70
CA HIS A 174 12.46 0.25 -7.18
C HIS A 174 13.35 0.92 -8.24
N GLU A 175 13.06 0.72 -9.53
CA GLU A 175 13.78 1.37 -10.65
C GLU A 175 13.27 2.78 -10.98
N ALA A 176 12.19 3.23 -10.32
CA ALA A 176 11.61 4.53 -10.58
C ALA A 176 12.58 5.66 -10.16
N LYS A 177 12.43 6.80 -10.80
CA LYS A 177 13.15 8.02 -10.40
C LYS A 177 12.42 8.73 -9.27
N ALA A 178 13.16 9.29 -8.31
CA ALA A 178 12.61 10.06 -7.19
C ALA A 178 11.73 11.22 -7.66
N GLU A 179 12.07 11.86 -8.78
CA GLU A 179 11.30 12.94 -9.39
C GLU A 179 9.89 12.50 -9.82
N ALA A 180 9.75 11.25 -10.31
CA ALA A 180 8.44 10.72 -10.71
C ALA A 180 7.54 10.50 -9.51
N ILE A 181 8.08 9.98 -8.41
CA ILE A 181 7.36 9.80 -7.14
C ILE A 181 6.99 11.17 -6.57
N ALA A 182 7.95 12.11 -6.51
CA ALA A 182 7.72 13.48 -6.04
C ALA A 182 6.59 14.16 -6.81
N ALA A 183 6.62 14.09 -8.15
CA ALA A 183 5.56 14.66 -9.00
C ALA A 183 4.20 14.02 -8.78
N ALA A 184 4.13 12.70 -8.50
CA ALA A 184 2.88 12.04 -8.18
C ALA A 184 2.32 12.51 -6.83
N VAL A 185 3.16 12.61 -5.79
CA VAL A 185 2.78 13.09 -4.45
C VAL A 185 2.37 14.56 -4.50
N GLN A 186 3.10 15.42 -5.22
CA GLN A 186 2.80 16.85 -5.35
C GLN A 186 1.37 17.10 -5.87
N ARG A 187 0.87 16.26 -6.76
CA ARG A 187 -0.52 16.36 -7.27
C ARG A 187 -1.59 16.00 -6.26
N LEU A 188 -1.22 15.39 -5.13
CA LEU A 188 -2.13 14.92 -4.08
C LEU A 188 -2.14 15.84 -2.84
N LEU A 189 -1.23 16.81 -2.81
CA LEU A 189 -1.11 17.80 -1.73
C LEU A 189 -2.13 18.94 -1.89
#